data_bc31ef6fcc63c58980453afbba3722ca
#
_entry.id   bc31ef6fcc63c58980453afbba3722ca
#
_cell.length_a   1.000
_cell.length_b   1.000
_cell.length_c   1.000
_cell.angle_alpha   90.00
_cell.angle_beta   90.00
_cell.angle_gamma   90.00
#
_symmetry.space_group_name_H-M   'P 1'
#
loop_
_entity.id
_entity.type
_entity.pdbx_description
1 polymer ?
#
loop_
_entity_poly.entity_id
_entity_poly.type
_entity_poly.pdbx_seq_one_letter_code
_entity_poly.pdbx_strand_id
1 'polypeptide(L)'
;LEAARDFGGLEGLDLAKQVTCEAPYVWKEGLWSLSTNEHSEPPKAKFRVVAYDFGVKRNILRLLVNRGCEVEVVPADTTAKKIIERQPDGVFLSNGPGDPKACHYAIEAVREIVDSGIPSFGICLGYQILALACGAQTIKMKFGHHGANHPVKDLQEDKVLITSQNHGFSVDEASLPDALSPTHRSLFDGTLQGVEHRQQPAFGFQGHPEGSPGPHDIHALFDKFISSMKADTTSG
;
A
#
# COMPACT_ATOMS: atom_id res chain seq x y z
N LEU A 1 7.79 30.41 9.16
CA LEU A 1 9.15 29.99 9.55
C LEU A 1 9.18 29.44 10.99
N GLU A 2 8.55 30.12 11.96
CA GLU A 2 8.48 29.66 13.37
C GLU A 2 7.79 28.30 13.48
N ALA A 3 6.58 28.11 12.94
CA ALA A 3 5.87 26.86 12.95
C ALA A 3 6.66 25.68 12.31
N ALA A 4 7.50 25.97 11.29
CA ALA A 4 8.35 24.95 10.69
C ALA A 4 9.59 24.62 11.55
N ARG A 5 10.05 25.55 12.37
CA ARG A 5 11.17 25.33 13.32
C ARG A 5 10.71 24.59 14.56
N ASP A 6 9.47 24.84 14.98
CA ASP A 6 8.86 24.24 16.18
C ASP A 6 8.30 22.83 15.89
N PHE A 7 8.25 22.41 14.62
CA PHE A 7 7.80 21.06 14.25
C PHE A 7 8.82 20.02 14.67
N GLY A 8 8.47 19.20 15.67
CA GLY A 8 9.34 18.19 16.27
C GLY A 8 9.64 16.95 15.40
N GLY A 9 9.18 16.92 14.14
CA GLY A 9 9.36 15.78 13.24
C GLY A 9 8.17 14.84 13.22
N LEU A 10 8.28 13.75 12.44
CA LEU A 10 7.19 12.78 12.22
C LEU A 10 7.27 11.57 13.15
N GLU A 11 8.38 11.35 13.87
CA GLU A 11 8.56 10.18 14.74
C GLU A 11 7.53 10.17 15.87
N GLY A 12 6.88 9.02 16.05
CA GLY A 12 5.83 8.82 17.07
C GLY A 12 4.48 9.43 16.72
N LEU A 13 4.33 10.12 15.58
CA LEU A 13 3.06 10.74 15.20
C LEU A 13 2.17 9.79 14.41
N ASP A 14 1.02 9.44 14.97
CA ASP A 14 -0.07 8.78 14.26
C ASP A 14 -0.90 9.82 13.49
N LEU A 15 -0.46 10.14 12.27
CA LEU A 15 -1.19 11.04 11.39
C LEU A 15 -2.23 10.30 10.53
N ALA A 16 -2.10 9.00 10.35
CA ALA A 16 -3.08 8.20 9.62
C ALA A 16 -4.45 8.27 10.27
N LYS A 17 -4.51 8.21 11.61
CA LYS A 17 -5.73 8.34 12.39
C LYS A 17 -6.40 9.71 12.29
N GLN A 18 -5.63 10.75 11.92
CA GLN A 18 -6.15 12.12 11.79
C GLN A 18 -6.76 12.40 10.41
N VAL A 19 -6.37 11.62 9.38
CA VAL A 19 -6.77 11.86 7.98
C VAL A 19 -7.69 10.78 7.42
N THR A 20 -7.93 9.71 8.18
CA THR A 20 -8.80 8.61 7.80
C THR A 20 -10.26 9.03 7.67
N CYS A 21 -11.05 8.30 6.90
CA CYS A 21 -12.49 8.50 6.81
C CYS A 21 -13.19 8.20 8.15
N GLU A 22 -14.30 8.91 8.43
CA GLU A 22 -15.08 8.73 9.67
C GLU A 22 -15.93 7.45 9.65
N ALA A 23 -16.37 7.02 8.47
CA ALA A 23 -17.21 5.84 8.27
C ALA A 23 -16.87 5.12 6.95
N PRO A 24 -17.15 3.81 6.85
CA PRO A 24 -16.96 3.07 5.60
C PRO A 24 -17.79 3.66 4.45
N TYR A 25 -17.22 3.64 3.25
CA TYR A 25 -17.91 4.06 2.03
C TYR A 25 -17.45 3.24 0.82
N VAL A 26 -18.31 3.16 -0.22
CA VAL A 26 -17.99 2.49 -1.48
C VAL A 26 -17.50 3.52 -2.50
N TRP A 27 -16.31 3.27 -3.07
CA TRP A 27 -15.76 4.09 -4.14
C TRP A 27 -16.30 3.64 -5.50
N LYS A 28 -16.77 4.61 -6.32
CA LYS A 28 -17.44 4.32 -7.60
C LYS A 28 -16.78 4.96 -8.83
N GLU A 29 -15.79 5.85 -8.63
CA GLU A 29 -15.21 6.62 -9.71
C GLU A 29 -14.06 5.87 -10.37
N GLY A 30 -14.08 5.74 -11.70
CA GLY A 30 -13.00 5.16 -12.50
C GLY A 30 -11.87 6.15 -12.82
N LEU A 31 -10.92 5.73 -13.67
CA LEU A 31 -9.79 6.56 -14.07
C LEU A 31 -10.27 7.78 -14.86
N TRP A 32 -9.62 8.91 -14.59
CA TRP A 32 -9.82 10.12 -15.38
C TRP A 32 -9.12 10.02 -16.73
N SER A 33 -9.78 10.49 -17.78
CA SER A 33 -9.27 10.51 -19.14
C SER A 33 -9.06 11.94 -19.62
N LEU A 34 -7.84 12.26 -20.03
CA LEU A 34 -7.51 13.56 -20.60
C LEU A 34 -8.26 13.82 -21.93
N SER A 35 -8.49 12.78 -22.73
CA SER A 35 -9.13 12.90 -24.03
C SER A 35 -10.61 13.26 -23.98
N THR A 36 -11.31 12.77 -22.92
CA THR A 36 -12.75 13.03 -22.71
C THR A 36 -13.01 14.08 -21.64
N ASN A 37 -12.00 14.38 -20.80
CA ASN A 37 -12.11 15.21 -19.58
C ASN A 37 -13.19 14.66 -18.61
N GLU A 38 -13.32 13.36 -18.55
CA GLU A 38 -14.29 12.63 -17.73
C GLU A 38 -13.64 11.44 -17.04
N HIS A 39 -14.29 10.95 -15.98
CA HIS A 39 -13.94 9.69 -15.36
C HIS A 39 -14.58 8.53 -16.14
N SER A 40 -13.81 7.45 -16.35
CA SER A 40 -14.34 6.24 -16.97
C SER A 40 -15.40 5.59 -16.09
N GLU A 41 -16.43 5.03 -16.71
CA GLU A 41 -17.35 4.15 -15.99
C GLU A 41 -16.62 2.87 -15.57
N PRO A 42 -16.80 2.42 -14.31
CA PRO A 42 -16.21 1.17 -13.85
C PRO A 42 -16.72 -0.03 -14.65
N PRO A 43 -15.84 -1.00 -14.97
CA PRO A 43 -16.30 -2.28 -15.48
C PRO A 43 -17.14 -3.01 -14.42
N LYS A 44 -17.90 -4.03 -14.83
CA LYS A 44 -18.62 -4.89 -13.89
C LYS A 44 -17.65 -5.48 -12.86
N ALA A 45 -17.97 -5.31 -11.60
CA ALA A 45 -17.15 -5.83 -10.50
C ALA A 45 -17.05 -7.37 -10.54
N LYS A 46 -15.84 -7.86 -10.31
CA LYS A 46 -15.50 -9.29 -10.24
C LYS A 46 -14.94 -9.67 -8.87
N PHE A 47 -14.39 -8.69 -8.16
CA PHE A 47 -13.74 -8.87 -6.85
C PHE A 47 -14.26 -7.83 -5.89
N ARG A 48 -14.37 -8.21 -4.62
CA ARG A 48 -14.65 -7.30 -3.49
C ARG A 48 -13.36 -7.01 -2.77
N VAL A 49 -12.96 -5.75 -2.73
CA VAL A 49 -11.74 -5.29 -2.06
C VAL A 49 -12.13 -4.36 -0.92
N VAL A 50 -11.59 -4.63 0.27
CA VAL A 50 -11.64 -3.69 1.39
C VAL A 50 -10.34 -2.92 1.44
N ALA A 51 -10.40 -1.59 1.37
CA ALA A 51 -9.26 -0.70 1.41
C ALA A 51 -9.20 0.08 2.72
N TYR A 52 -8.13 -0.11 3.51
CA TYR A 52 -7.87 0.73 4.67
C TYR A 52 -7.48 2.14 4.23
N ASP A 53 -8.14 3.13 4.81
CA ASP A 53 -7.83 4.53 4.59
C ASP A 53 -6.84 5.07 5.64
N PHE A 54 -5.55 5.04 5.32
CA PHE A 54 -4.51 5.71 6.09
C PHE A 54 -4.22 7.13 5.58
N GLY A 55 -5.03 7.65 4.66
CA GLY A 55 -4.82 8.86 3.88
C GLY A 55 -4.74 8.54 2.39
N VAL A 56 -5.70 7.73 1.90
CA VAL A 56 -5.69 7.13 0.58
C VAL A 56 -5.72 8.15 -0.54
N LYS A 57 -4.81 8.05 -1.50
CA LYS A 57 -4.90 8.81 -2.74
C LYS A 57 -5.97 8.22 -3.65
N ARG A 58 -6.88 9.08 -4.12
CA ARG A 58 -8.03 8.67 -4.96
C ARG A 58 -7.63 7.85 -6.18
N ASN A 59 -6.45 8.10 -6.77
CA ASN A 59 -6.00 7.38 -7.95
C ASN A 59 -5.74 5.88 -7.68
N ILE A 60 -5.40 5.50 -6.44
CA ILE A 60 -5.33 4.10 -6.02
C ILE A 60 -6.69 3.42 -6.17
N LEU A 61 -7.74 4.05 -5.62
CA LEU A 61 -9.10 3.53 -5.66
C LEU A 61 -9.62 3.43 -7.11
N ARG A 62 -9.31 4.43 -7.95
CA ARG A 62 -9.62 4.43 -9.38
C ARG A 62 -8.95 3.27 -10.12
N LEU A 63 -7.67 3.00 -9.83
CA LEU A 63 -6.91 1.90 -10.43
C LEU A 63 -7.46 0.52 -10.06
N LEU A 64 -7.93 0.34 -8.82
CA LEU A 64 -8.59 -0.88 -8.37
C LEU A 64 -9.93 -1.07 -9.05
N VAL A 65 -10.77 -0.04 -9.05
CA VAL A 65 -12.10 -0.08 -9.69
C VAL A 65 -11.99 -0.34 -11.19
N ASN A 66 -11.05 0.30 -11.89
CA ASN A 66 -10.80 0.06 -13.32
C ASN A 66 -10.37 -1.38 -13.64
N ARG A 67 -9.86 -2.12 -12.64
CA ARG A 67 -9.50 -3.54 -12.74
C ARG A 67 -10.63 -4.49 -12.33
N GLY A 68 -11.84 -3.95 -12.15
CA GLY A 68 -13.03 -4.72 -11.80
C GLY A 68 -13.15 -5.04 -10.31
N CYS A 69 -12.64 -4.19 -9.44
CA CYS A 69 -12.87 -4.28 -8.00
C CYS A 69 -14.07 -3.41 -7.59
N GLU A 70 -14.98 -3.97 -6.80
CA GLU A 70 -15.84 -3.20 -5.92
C GLU A 70 -15.02 -2.86 -4.67
N VAL A 71 -14.80 -1.57 -4.41
CA VAL A 71 -13.89 -1.11 -3.35
C VAL A 71 -14.69 -0.47 -2.22
N GLU A 72 -14.72 -1.12 -1.06
CA GLU A 72 -15.18 -0.53 0.21
C GLU A 72 -13.98 0.06 0.96
N VAL A 73 -14.00 1.35 1.17
CA VAL A 73 -12.97 2.06 1.96
C VAL A 73 -13.41 2.10 3.41
N VAL A 74 -12.49 1.75 4.33
CA VAL A 74 -12.78 1.66 5.77
C VAL A 74 -11.80 2.51 6.58
N PRO A 75 -12.21 2.99 7.77
CA PRO A 75 -11.32 3.72 8.69
C PRO A 75 -10.06 2.92 9.06
N ALA A 76 -8.98 3.66 9.33
CA ALA A 76 -7.66 3.10 9.68
C ALA A 76 -7.68 2.14 10.88
N ASP A 77 -8.57 2.34 11.84
CA ASP A 77 -8.71 1.56 13.07
C ASP A 77 -9.74 0.42 12.98
N THR A 78 -10.20 0.09 11.78
CA THR A 78 -11.10 -1.05 11.56
C THR A 78 -10.41 -2.35 11.94
N THR A 79 -11.01 -3.13 12.84
CA THR A 79 -10.42 -4.38 13.32
C THR A 79 -10.41 -5.49 12.25
N ALA A 80 -9.45 -6.41 12.32
CA ALA A 80 -9.35 -7.56 11.41
C ALA A 80 -10.65 -8.37 11.38
N LYS A 81 -11.27 -8.60 12.54
CA LYS A 81 -12.56 -9.30 12.64
C LYS A 81 -13.62 -8.69 11.73
N LYS A 82 -13.79 -7.35 11.76
CA LYS A 82 -14.74 -6.65 10.91
C LYS A 82 -14.41 -6.76 9.42
N ILE A 83 -13.12 -6.88 9.06
CA ILE A 83 -12.70 -7.08 7.67
C ILE A 83 -13.01 -8.51 7.22
N ILE A 84 -12.62 -9.51 8.01
CA ILE A 84 -12.83 -10.93 7.70
C ILE A 84 -14.33 -11.25 7.58
N GLU A 85 -15.18 -10.68 8.46
CA GLU A 85 -16.64 -10.83 8.40
C GLU A 85 -17.26 -10.32 7.09
N ARG A 86 -16.59 -9.39 6.39
CA ARG A 86 -17.01 -8.89 5.05
C ARG A 86 -16.71 -9.89 3.93
N GLN A 87 -15.88 -10.90 4.19
CA GLN A 87 -15.44 -11.89 3.21
C GLN A 87 -14.92 -11.24 1.92
N PRO A 88 -13.92 -10.34 1.99
CA PRO A 88 -13.35 -9.72 0.80
C PRO A 88 -12.50 -10.73 0.03
N ASP A 89 -12.40 -10.56 -1.30
CA ASP A 89 -11.44 -11.28 -2.13
C ASP A 89 -10.00 -10.76 -1.93
N GLY A 90 -9.85 -9.54 -1.43
CA GLY A 90 -8.54 -8.96 -1.11
C GLY A 90 -8.63 -7.73 -0.20
N VAL A 91 -7.53 -7.45 0.49
CA VAL A 91 -7.38 -6.27 1.36
C VAL A 91 -6.29 -5.36 0.81
N PHE A 92 -6.61 -4.08 0.70
CA PHE A 92 -5.67 -3.06 0.26
C PHE A 92 -5.28 -2.15 1.43
N LEU A 93 -3.97 -1.94 1.63
CA LEU A 93 -3.42 -1.09 2.67
C LEU A 93 -2.89 0.20 2.02
N SER A 94 -3.57 1.31 2.21
CA SER A 94 -3.28 2.54 1.49
C SER A 94 -1.97 3.21 1.92
N ASN A 95 -1.52 4.15 1.13
CA ASN A 95 -0.56 5.16 1.54
C ASN A 95 -1.12 6.03 2.68
N GLY A 96 -0.23 6.74 3.37
CA GLY A 96 -0.61 7.68 4.41
C GLY A 96 0.57 8.43 5.02
N PRO A 97 0.32 9.45 5.85
CA PRO A 97 1.33 10.20 6.55
C PRO A 97 1.66 9.58 7.91
N GLY A 98 2.78 10.02 8.51
CA GLY A 98 3.14 9.73 9.91
C GLY A 98 4.16 8.62 10.07
N ASP A 99 4.33 8.19 11.32
CA ASP A 99 5.22 7.10 11.70
C ASP A 99 4.44 5.78 11.66
N PRO A 100 4.85 4.78 10.85
CA PRO A 100 4.16 3.49 10.79
C PRO A 100 4.13 2.78 12.15
N LYS A 101 5.14 2.96 13.02
CA LYS A 101 5.17 2.36 14.35
C LYS A 101 4.09 2.90 15.28
N ALA A 102 3.60 4.12 15.06
CA ALA A 102 2.52 4.69 15.84
C ALA A 102 1.15 4.08 15.54
N CYS A 103 0.99 3.41 14.39
CA CYS A 103 -0.26 2.79 13.95
C CYS A 103 -0.45 1.37 14.52
N HIS A 104 -0.32 1.17 15.85
CA HIS A 104 -0.37 -0.14 16.50
C HIS A 104 -1.64 -0.94 16.14
N TYR A 105 -2.81 -0.28 16.16
CA TYR A 105 -4.10 -0.87 15.80
C TYR A 105 -4.10 -1.47 14.39
N ALA A 106 -3.46 -0.79 13.42
CA ALA A 106 -3.37 -1.27 12.05
C ALA A 106 -2.37 -2.42 11.92
N ILE A 107 -1.23 -2.36 12.63
CA ILE A 107 -0.23 -3.43 12.65
C ILE A 107 -0.85 -4.73 13.18
N GLU A 108 -1.62 -4.67 14.28
CA GLU A 108 -2.32 -5.82 14.85
C GLU A 108 -3.36 -6.37 13.88
N ALA A 109 -4.21 -5.51 13.31
CA ALA A 109 -5.24 -5.93 12.37
C ALA A 109 -4.64 -6.55 11.10
N VAL A 110 -3.58 -5.95 10.53
CA VAL A 110 -2.92 -6.46 9.32
C VAL A 110 -2.25 -7.82 9.58
N ARG A 111 -1.69 -8.06 10.78
CA ARG A 111 -1.13 -9.36 11.14
C ARG A 111 -2.20 -10.45 11.07
N GLU A 112 -3.35 -10.24 11.70
CA GLU A 112 -4.47 -11.20 11.68
C GLU A 112 -5.00 -11.43 10.26
N ILE A 113 -5.05 -10.37 9.42
CA ILE A 113 -5.48 -10.46 8.02
C ILE A 113 -4.49 -11.29 7.20
N VAL A 114 -3.18 -11.06 7.34
CA VAL A 114 -2.14 -11.85 6.65
C VAL A 114 -2.21 -13.31 7.09
N ASP A 115 -2.33 -13.56 8.40
CA ASP A 115 -2.45 -14.93 8.95
C ASP A 115 -3.71 -15.65 8.45
N SER A 116 -4.78 -14.93 8.13
CA SER A 116 -6.00 -15.50 7.54
C SER A 116 -5.87 -15.94 6.08
N GLY A 117 -4.78 -15.58 5.41
CA GLY A 117 -4.53 -15.92 4.00
C GLY A 117 -5.23 -15.01 2.99
N ILE A 118 -5.91 -13.96 3.41
CA ILE A 118 -6.57 -13.03 2.49
C ILE A 118 -5.51 -12.27 1.66
N PRO A 119 -5.58 -12.26 0.32
CA PRO A 119 -4.69 -11.50 -0.53
C PRO A 119 -4.57 -10.04 -0.10
N SER A 120 -3.33 -9.57 0.14
CA SER A 120 -3.09 -8.26 0.71
C SER A 120 -2.01 -7.49 -0.05
N PHE A 121 -2.28 -6.22 -0.37
CA PHE A 121 -1.33 -5.34 -1.03
C PHE A 121 -1.19 -4.00 -0.30
N GLY A 122 0.05 -3.63 0.07
CA GLY A 122 0.36 -2.38 0.77
C GLY A 122 1.19 -1.40 -0.05
N ILE A 123 0.82 -0.11 -0.02
CA ILE A 123 1.55 0.99 -0.68
C ILE A 123 2.06 1.98 0.38
N CYS A 124 3.35 2.33 0.32
CA CYS A 124 4.02 3.35 1.13
C CYS A 124 3.82 3.06 2.64
N LEU A 125 2.97 3.81 3.35
CA LEU A 125 2.64 3.52 4.76
C LEU A 125 2.03 2.12 4.91
N GLY A 126 1.14 1.70 4.03
CA GLY A 126 0.54 0.36 4.06
C GLY A 126 1.56 -0.76 3.87
N TYR A 127 2.59 -0.56 3.04
CA TYR A 127 3.73 -1.47 2.92
C TYR A 127 4.54 -1.56 4.23
N GLN A 128 4.79 -0.41 4.87
CA GLN A 128 5.53 -0.36 6.14
C GLN A 128 4.76 -1.04 7.27
N ILE A 129 3.44 -0.82 7.35
CA ILE A 129 2.55 -1.50 8.31
C ILE A 129 2.53 -3.01 8.06
N LEU A 130 2.46 -3.46 6.79
CA LEU A 130 2.54 -4.88 6.42
C LEU A 130 3.86 -5.50 6.90
N ALA A 131 4.98 -4.84 6.64
CA ALA A 131 6.29 -5.33 7.07
C ALA A 131 6.40 -5.43 8.61
N LEU A 132 5.91 -4.41 9.34
CA LEU A 132 5.84 -4.41 10.80
C LEU A 132 4.92 -5.53 11.33
N ALA A 133 3.77 -5.75 10.69
CA ALA A 133 2.84 -6.82 11.04
C ALA A 133 3.48 -8.21 10.91
N CYS A 134 4.36 -8.40 9.93
CA CYS A 134 5.13 -9.62 9.74
C CYS A 134 6.39 -9.72 10.62
N GLY A 135 6.69 -8.71 11.45
CA GLY A 135 7.80 -8.75 12.41
C GLY A 135 9.08 -8.00 12.00
N ALA A 136 9.10 -7.34 10.84
CA ALA A 136 10.19 -6.45 10.46
C ALA A 136 10.19 -5.15 11.29
N GLN A 137 11.24 -4.33 11.13
CA GLN A 137 11.35 -3.01 11.75
C GLN A 137 11.38 -1.91 10.70
N THR A 138 11.03 -0.69 11.10
CA THR A 138 11.19 0.50 10.27
C THR A 138 12.19 1.47 10.88
N ILE A 139 12.86 2.24 10.03
CA ILE A 139 13.83 3.26 10.40
C ILE A 139 13.42 4.62 9.84
N LYS A 140 13.65 5.67 10.60
CA LYS A 140 13.51 7.05 10.13
C LYS A 140 14.72 7.39 9.25
N MET A 141 14.45 7.74 8.01
CA MET A 141 15.49 8.19 7.08
C MET A 141 15.92 9.63 7.40
N LYS A 142 17.18 9.97 7.14
CA LYS A 142 17.70 11.32 7.36
C LYS A 142 16.98 12.36 6.47
N PHE A 143 16.77 12.04 5.20
CA PHE A 143 16.15 12.94 4.21
C PHE A 143 14.86 12.38 3.60
N GLY A 144 14.71 11.04 3.58
CA GLY A 144 13.66 10.36 2.85
C GLY A 144 13.87 10.35 1.34
N HIS A 145 12.89 9.83 0.61
CA HIS A 145 12.84 9.86 -0.84
C HIS A 145 11.66 10.70 -1.32
N HIS A 146 11.94 11.69 -2.16
CA HIS A 146 10.93 12.63 -2.66
C HIS A 146 11.21 12.91 -4.14
N GLY A 147 10.30 12.53 -5.02
CA GLY A 147 10.41 12.76 -6.45
C GLY A 147 9.76 11.68 -7.31
N ALA A 148 9.56 11.98 -8.58
CA ALA A 148 8.92 11.09 -9.55
C ALA A 148 9.91 10.47 -10.57
N ASN A 149 11.18 10.46 -10.26
CA ASN A 149 12.27 9.98 -11.12
C ASN A 149 13.21 9.02 -10.39
N HIS A 150 12.69 8.25 -9.43
CA HIS A 150 13.47 7.38 -8.57
C HIS A 150 13.66 6.01 -9.23
N PRO A 151 14.90 5.62 -9.60
CA PRO A 151 15.16 4.30 -10.17
C PRO A 151 15.15 3.24 -9.08
N VAL A 152 14.39 2.19 -9.29
CA VAL A 152 14.26 1.05 -8.40
C VAL A 152 14.55 -0.23 -9.18
N LYS A 153 15.37 -1.09 -8.60
CA LYS A 153 15.68 -2.43 -9.14
C LYS A 153 14.61 -3.41 -8.70
N ASP A 154 13.93 -4.03 -9.64
CA ASP A 154 13.17 -5.25 -9.42
C ASP A 154 14.14 -6.42 -9.32
N LEU A 155 14.13 -7.12 -8.19
CA LEU A 155 15.07 -8.22 -7.89
C LEU A 155 14.62 -9.55 -8.50
N GLN A 156 13.35 -9.68 -8.88
CA GLN A 156 12.78 -10.90 -9.47
C GLN A 156 12.95 -10.91 -10.99
N GLU A 157 12.67 -9.79 -11.64
CA GLU A 157 12.72 -9.66 -13.10
C GLU A 157 14.04 -9.06 -13.61
N ASP A 158 14.95 -8.65 -12.72
CA ASP A 158 16.23 -7.99 -13.02
C ASP A 158 16.10 -6.72 -13.85
N LYS A 159 15.00 -5.98 -13.67
CA LYS A 159 14.67 -4.74 -14.39
C LYS A 159 14.87 -3.51 -13.53
N VAL A 160 15.09 -2.37 -14.18
CA VAL A 160 15.06 -1.05 -13.54
C VAL A 160 13.75 -0.36 -13.90
N LEU A 161 13.05 0.11 -12.89
CA LEU A 161 11.77 0.78 -12.99
C LEU A 161 11.90 2.20 -12.46
N ILE A 162 11.30 3.17 -13.13
CA ILE A 162 11.24 4.55 -12.63
C ILE A 162 9.98 4.70 -11.81
N THR A 163 10.13 5.25 -10.60
CA THR A 163 9.06 5.29 -9.61
C THR A 163 8.87 6.68 -9.01
N SER A 164 7.66 6.94 -8.53
CA SER A 164 7.36 8.10 -7.69
C SER A 164 7.54 7.73 -6.22
N GLN A 165 8.25 8.56 -5.47
CA GLN A 165 8.58 8.34 -4.05
C GLN A 165 8.20 9.56 -3.23
N ASN A 166 7.61 9.34 -2.07
CA ASN A 166 7.34 10.39 -1.08
C ASN A 166 7.22 9.78 0.33
N HIS A 167 8.36 9.48 0.95
CA HIS A 167 8.39 8.86 2.28
C HIS A 167 9.61 9.26 3.07
N GLY A 168 9.48 9.34 4.40
CA GLY A 168 10.55 9.63 5.35
C GLY A 168 10.94 8.46 6.24
N PHE A 169 10.27 7.31 6.10
CA PHE A 169 10.58 6.06 6.78
C PHE A 169 10.83 4.96 5.75
N SER A 170 11.62 3.96 6.12
CA SER A 170 11.93 2.79 5.31
C SER A 170 11.86 1.53 6.17
N VAL A 171 11.56 0.39 5.58
CA VAL A 171 11.73 -0.91 6.25
C VAL A 171 13.22 -1.22 6.33
N ASP A 172 13.69 -1.61 7.52
CA ASP A 172 15.05 -2.07 7.74
C ASP A 172 15.24 -3.48 7.20
N GLU A 173 15.97 -3.62 6.11
CA GLU A 173 16.20 -4.91 5.48
C GLU A 173 16.91 -5.91 6.39
N ALA A 174 17.78 -5.45 7.28
CA ALA A 174 18.48 -6.31 8.23
C ALA A 174 17.55 -6.94 9.28
N SER A 175 16.35 -6.38 9.44
CA SER A 175 15.32 -6.87 10.37
C SER A 175 14.30 -7.82 9.72
N LEU A 176 14.40 -8.08 8.42
CA LEU A 176 13.43 -8.93 7.74
C LEU A 176 13.39 -10.34 8.35
N PRO A 177 12.22 -10.81 8.78
CA PRO A 177 12.06 -12.21 9.20
C PRO A 177 12.10 -13.15 7.98
N ASP A 178 12.34 -14.44 8.22
CA ASP A 178 12.39 -15.49 7.18
C ASP A 178 11.10 -15.56 6.35
N ALA A 179 9.98 -15.12 6.91
CA ALA A 179 8.68 -15.08 6.22
C ALA A 179 8.62 -14.07 5.08
N LEU A 180 9.48 -13.05 5.07
CA LEU A 180 9.50 -12.00 4.06
C LEU A 180 10.70 -12.13 3.12
N SER A 181 10.48 -11.84 1.85
CA SER A 181 11.51 -11.73 0.82
C SER A 181 11.58 -10.31 0.28
N PRO A 182 12.78 -9.72 0.10
CA PRO A 182 12.95 -8.46 -0.61
C PRO A 182 12.58 -8.64 -2.10
N THR A 183 11.84 -7.68 -2.66
CA THR A 183 11.44 -7.69 -4.08
C THR A 183 12.01 -6.54 -4.88
N HIS A 184 12.24 -5.40 -4.23
CA HIS A 184 12.71 -4.18 -4.91
C HIS A 184 13.72 -3.42 -4.06
N ARG A 185 14.69 -2.75 -4.71
CA ARG A 185 15.68 -1.86 -4.06
C ARG A 185 15.87 -0.56 -4.80
N SER A 186 16.05 0.53 -4.05
CA SER A 186 16.48 1.82 -4.57
C SER A 186 17.89 1.72 -5.17
N LEU A 187 18.08 2.26 -6.37
CA LEU A 187 19.40 2.38 -6.97
C LEU A 187 20.18 3.62 -6.50
N PHE A 188 19.56 4.52 -5.74
CA PHE A 188 20.26 5.67 -5.18
C PHE A 188 21.05 5.32 -3.92
N ASP A 189 20.49 4.50 -3.03
CA ASP A 189 21.09 4.24 -1.72
C ASP A 189 20.95 2.78 -1.24
N GLY A 190 20.40 1.90 -2.08
CA GLY A 190 20.23 0.48 -1.77
C GLY A 190 19.10 0.18 -0.78
N THR A 191 18.33 1.17 -0.32
CA THR A 191 17.23 0.94 0.62
C THR A 191 16.16 0.01 0.04
N LEU A 192 15.56 -0.80 0.91
CA LEU A 192 14.48 -1.73 0.56
C LEU A 192 13.25 -0.97 0.08
N GLN A 193 12.71 -1.37 -1.07
CA GLN A 193 11.57 -0.72 -1.72
C GLN A 193 10.36 -1.64 -1.89
N GLY A 194 10.48 -2.91 -1.54
CA GLY A 194 9.35 -3.83 -1.59
C GLY A 194 9.67 -5.17 -0.94
N VAL A 195 8.62 -5.79 -0.39
CA VAL A 195 8.65 -7.16 0.15
C VAL A 195 7.46 -7.96 -0.32
N GLU A 196 7.60 -9.28 -0.31
CA GLU A 196 6.50 -10.23 -0.39
C GLU A 196 6.62 -11.31 0.69
N HIS A 197 5.48 -11.80 1.15
CA HIS A 197 5.43 -12.90 2.09
C HIS A 197 5.60 -14.24 1.35
N ARG A 198 6.46 -15.13 1.86
CA ARG A 198 6.82 -16.40 1.17
C ARG A 198 5.69 -17.43 1.11
N GLN A 199 4.76 -17.38 2.05
CA GLN A 199 3.69 -18.38 2.22
C GLN A 199 2.29 -17.79 2.04
N GLN A 200 2.11 -16.54 2.38
CA GLN A 200 0.81 -15.86 2.29
C GLN A 200 0.76 -14.95 1.05
N PRO A 201 -0.40 -14.73 0.44
CA PRO A 201 -0.55 -13.86 -0.73
C PRO A 201 -0.51 -12.38 -0.32
N ALA A 202 0.57 -11.95 0.33
CA ALA A 202 0.74 -10.61 0.85
C ALA A 202 2.05 -9.98 0.36
N PHE A 203 1.98 -8.75 -0.15
CA PHE A 203 3.14 -8.01 -0.62
C PHE A 203 2.95 -6.51 -0.49
N GLY A 204 4.03 -5.75 -0.60
CA GLY A 204 3.97 -4.30 -0.53
C GLY A 204 5.11 -3.62 -1.27
N PHE A 205 4.90 -2.34 -1.59
CA PHE A 205 5.84 -1.49 -2.29
C PHE A 205 5.93 -0.11 -1.66
N GLN A 206 7.16 0.40 -1.48
CA GLN A 206 7.42 1.65 -0.78
C GLN A 206 7.02 2.89 -1.58
N GLY A 207 7.21 2.86 -2.89
CA GLY A 207 6.86 3.97 -3.76
C GLY A 207 5.36 4.04 -4.06
N HIS A 208 5.01 4.93 -4.99
CA HIS A 208 3.64 5.26 -5.37
C HIS A 208 3.34 4.77 -6.79
N PRO A 209 2.90 3.49 -6.98
CA PRO A 209 2.56 2.96 -8.30
C PRO A 209 1.34 3.65 -8.91
N GLU A 210 0.54 4.36 -8.10
CA GLU A 210 -0.60 5.16 -8.54
C GLU A 210 -0.21 6.51 -9.10
N GLY A 211 1.08 6.80 -9.28
CA GLY A 211 1.58 8.11 -9.72
C GLY A 211 0.81 8.65 -10.93
N SER A 212 0.35 9.90 -10.87
CA SER A 212 -0.35 10.58 -11.96
C SER A 212 0.19 12.02 -12.07
N PRO A 213 0.70 12.43 -13.22
CA PRO A 213 0.64 11.78 -14.54
C PRO A 213 1.59 10.59 -14.76
N GLY A 214 2.42 10.21 -13.82
CA GLY A 214 3.36 9.10 -13.88
C GLY A 214 4.50 9.26 -12.89
N PRO A 215 5.55 8.39 -12.96
CA PRO A 215 5.76 7.27 -13.90
C PRO A 215 4.82 6.08 -13.69
N HIS A 216 4.63 5.24 -14.72
CA HIS A 216 3.69 4.12 -14.71
C HIS A 216 4.37 2.74 -14.77
N ASP A 217 5.69 2.67 -14.73
CA ASP A 217 6.47 1.43 -14.88
C ASP A 217 6.06 0.34 -13.86
N ILE A 218 5.60 0.77 -12.68
CA ILE A 218 5.26 -0.12 -11.57
C ILE A 218 3.75 -0.41 -11.44
N HIS A 219 2.91 -0.01 -12.41
CA HIS A 219 1.47 -0.28 -12.43
C HIS A 219 1.13 -1.78 -12.38
N ALA A 220 2.03 -2.64 -12.86
CA ALA A 220 1.88 -4.10 -12.84
C ALA A 220 1.66 -4.67 -11.43
N LEU A 221 2.02 -3.96 -10.36
CA LEU A 221 1.73 -4.40 -8.98
C LEU A 221 0.22 -4.47 -8.70
N PHE A 222 -0.59 -3.61 -9.30
CA PHE A 222 -2.05 -3.74 -9.21
C PHE A 222 -2.54 -5.01 -9.91
N ASP A 223 -1.95 -5.37 -11.06
CA ASP A 223 -2.31 -6.59 -11.79
C ASP A 223 -1.87 -7.84 -11.03
N LYS A 224 -0.71 -7.81 -10.35
CA LYS A 224 -0.26 -8.85 -9.41
C LYS A 224 -1.29 -9.04 -8.30
N PHE A 225 -1.81 -7.97 -7.70
CA PHE A 225 -2.84 -8.05 -6.66
C PHE A 225 -4.15 -8.66 -7.17
N ILE A 226 -4.61 -8.26 -8.36
CA ILE A 226 -5.79 -8.88 -8.99
C ILE A 226 -5.56 -10.38 -9.24
N SER A 227 -4.35 -10.76 -9.65
CA SER A 227 -4.01 -12.16 -9.92
C SER A 227 -3.97 -13.01 -8.65
N SER A 228 -3.54 -12.46 -7.52
CA SER A 228 -3.54 -13.16 -6.23
C SER A 228 -4.97 -13.50 -5.76
N MET A 229 -5.94 -12.63 -6.00
CA MET A 229 -7.36 -12.90 -5.69
C MET A 229 -7.99 -13.99 -6.58
N LYS A 230 -7.48 -14.21 -7.81
CA LYS A 230 -7.97 -15.28 -8.70
C LYS A 230 -7.52 -16.67 -8.28
N ALA A 231 -6.36 -16.79 -7.64
CA ALA A 231 -5.79 -18.07 -7.27
C ALA A 231 -6.65 -18.81 -6.21
N ASP A 232 -7.32 -18.08 -5.33
CA ASP A 232 -8.18 -18.67 -4.28
C ASP A 232 -9.51 -19.22 -4.79
N THR A 233 -10.04 -18.74 -5.94
CA THR A 233 -11.32 -19.21 -6.49
C THR A 233 -11.23 -20.60 -7.14
N THR A 234 -10.02 -21.17 -7.29
CA THR A 234 -9.81 -22.48 -7.94
C THR A 234 -9.56 -23.63 -6.96
N SER A 235 -9.56 -23.36 -5.64
CA SER A 235 -9.26 -24.36 -4.58
C SER A 235 -10.51 -24.83 -3.82
N GLY A 236 -11.72 -24.63 -4.36
CA GLY A 236 -13.00 -25.04 -3.80
C GLY A 236 -13.65 -26.19 -4.56
#